data_86c6fd5e631119a01e058e590d20ca3f
#
_entry.id   86c6fd5e631119a01e058e590d20ca3f
#
_cell.length_a   1.000
_cell.length_b   1.000
_cell.length_c   1.000
_cell.angle_alpha   90.00
_cell.angle_beta   90.00
_cell.angle_gamma   90.00
#
_symmetry.space_group_name_H-M   'P 1'
#
loop_
_entity.id
_entity.type
_entity.pdbx_description
1 polymer ?
#
loop_
_entity_poly.entity_id
_entity_poly.type
_entity_poly.pdbx_seq_one_letter_code
_entity_poly.pdbx_strand_id
1 'polypeptide(L)'
;EYLLRDPQCRVFGMMRRSANPNFQNTKNFADHENFKFIFGDLTDTISVENVVKNIQPDYFINFAANSFVGCSWDMPLHVMDVNANGVLRCLEAIKKFKPECRFYSAGSSEQFGDVDYSPQDIKHPMKPRSPYGASKCAAHHLVKVYRESYDLYAVHGILFNHEGTKRGEEFVTRKITKGVARIFNEIFSTQKKRIYNALKNSDADSV
;
A
#
# COMPACT_ATOMS: atom_id res chain seq x y z
N GLU A 1 -1.53 -13.33 -3.91
CA GLU A 1 -0.72 -14.56 -4.10
C GLU A 1 -0.71 -15.45 -2.84
N TYR A 2 -0.40 -14.91 -1.65
CA TYR A 2 -0.30 -15.72 -0.42
C TYR A 2 -1.63 -16.41 -0.07
N LEU A 3 -2.72 -15.65 0.00
CA LEU A 3 -4.05 -16.18 0.32
C LEU A 3 -4.58 -17.19 -0.72
N LEU A 4 -4.18 -17.05 -1.97
CA LEU A 4 -4.57 -17.97 -3.05
C LEU A 4 -3.86 -19.33 -3.00
N ARG A 5 -2.95 -19.55 -2.05
CA ARG A 5 -2.38 -20.88 -1.77
C ARG A 5 -3.35 -21.78 -1.01
N ASP A 6 -4.33 -21.17 -0.35
CA ASP A 6 -5.42 -21.87 0.31
C ASP A 6 -6.60 -21.99 -0.66
N PRO A 7 -6.97 -23.21 -1.10
CA PRO A 7 -8.06 -23.40 -2.05
C PRO A 7 -9.43 -23.02 -1.51
N GLN A 8 -9.58 -22.85 -0.21
CA GLN A 8 -10.82 -22.39 0.42
C GLN A 8 -10.97 -20.88 0.38
N CYS A 9 -9.88 -20.14 0.15
CA CYS A 9 -9.88 -18.69 0.08
C CYS A 9 -10.34 -18.18 -1.29
N ARG A 10 -11.41 -17.39 -1.32
CA ARG A 10 -11.77 -16.55 -2.47
C ARG A 10 -11.30 -15.12 -2.23
N VAL A 11 -10.52 -14.58 -3.13
CA VAL A 11 -9.90 -13.27 -2.99
C VAL A 11 -10.49 -12.28 -3.98
N PHE A 12 -11.04 -11.19 -3.47
CA PHE A 12 -11.55 -10.08 -4.27
C PHE A 12 -10.60 -8.90 -4.16
N GLY A 13 -9.92 -8.58 -5.24
CA GLY A 13 -9.01 -7.44 -5.31
C GLY A 13 -9.77 -6.15 -5.67
N MET A 14 -10.03 -5.29 -4.68
CA MET A 14 -10.68 -4.01 -4.94
C MET A 14 -9.71 -2.99 -5.51
N MET A 15 -10.10 -2.35 -6.61
CA MET A 15 -9.33 -1.30 -7.27
C MET A 15 -10.25 -0.19 -7.80
N ARG A 16 -9.71 1.03 -7.90
CA ARG A 16 -10.43 2.14 -8.53
C ARG A 16 -10.52 1.92 -10.05
N ARG A 17 -11.58 2.44 -10.64
CA ARG A 17 -11.63 2.58 -12.12
C ARG A 17 -10.60 3.60 -12.55
N SER A 18 -9.82 3.26 -13.56
CA SER A 18 -8.83 4.13 -14.18
C SER A 18 -8.87 3.94 -15.68
N ALA A 19 -8.63 5.01 -16.43
CA ALA A 19 -8.47 4.93 -17.88
C ALA A 19 -7.20 4.16 -18.30
N ASN A 20 -6.21 4.10 -17.40
CA ASN A 20 -4.97 3.34 -17.63
C ASN A 20 -4.62 2.50 -16.38
N PRO A 21 -5.30 1.35 -16.18
CA PRO A 21 -5.08 0.51 -15.03
C PRO A 21 -3.72 -0.22 -15.12
N ASN A 22 -3.00 -0.30 -13.99
CA ASN A 22 -1.75 -1.03 -13.91
C ASN A 22 -1.95 -2.41 -13.28
N PHE A 23 -1.89 -3.45 -14.11
CA PHE A 23 -2.01 -4.85 -13.67
C PHE A 23 -0.68 -5.58 -13.51
N GLN A 24 0.47 -4.90 -13.66
CA GLN A 24 1.78 -5.56 -13.61
C GLN A 24 2.02 -6.36 -12.33
N ASN A 25 1.53 -5.85 -11.19
CA ASN A 25 1.71 -6.52 -9.90
C ASN A 25 0.79 -7.71 -9.69
N THR A 26 -0.21 -7.90 -10.54
CA THR A 26 -1.23 -8.95 -10.40
C THR A 26 -1.19 -10.01 -11.49
N LYS A 27 -0.41 -9.80 -12.56
CA LYS A 27 -0.36 -10.69 -13.73
C LYS A 27 -0.08 -12.17 -13.42
N ASN A 28 0.61 -12.45 -12.31
CA ASN A 28 0.95 -13.83 -11.92
C ASN A 28 -0.24 -14.62 -11.32
N PHE A 29 -1.34 -13.92 -10.97
CA PHE A 29 -2.50 -14.53 -10.34
C PHE A 29 -3.84 -13.94 -10.81
N ALA A 30 -3.82 -13.05 -11.80
CA ALA A 30 -5.04 -12.40 -12.31
C ALA A 30 -6.06 -13.41 -12.84
N ASP A 31 -5.57 -14.50 -13.44
CA ASP A 31 -6.39 -15.57 -14.03
C ASP A 31 -6.65 -16.74 -13.06
N HIS A 32 -6.27 -16.60 -11.79
CA HIS A 32 -6.51 -17.64 -10.79
C HIS A 32 -8.01 -17.79 -10.53
N GLU A 33 -8.55 -19.01 -10.54
CA GLU A 33 -9.98 -19.32 -10.41
C GLU A 33 -10.64 -18.70 -9.16
N ASN A 34 -9.90 -18.64 -8.04
CA ASN A 34 -10.33 -18.05 -6.77
C ASN A 34 -10.01 -16.55 -6.63
N PHE A 35 -9.57 -15.88 -7.70
CA PHE A 35 -9.29 -14.45 -7.68
C PHE A 35 -10.23 -13.69 -8.63
N LYS A 36 -10.75 -12.55 -8.14
CA LYS A 36 -11.58 -11.67 -8.97
C LYS A 36 -11.28 -10.21 -8.67
N PHE A 37 -11.11 -9.40 -9.71
CA PHE A 37 -11.11 -7.95 -9.59
C PHE A 37 -12.53 -7.42 -9.37
N ILE A 38 -12.63 -6.45 -8.46
CA ILE A 38 -13.85 -5.67 -8.25
C ILE A 38 -13.51 -4.19 -8.27
N PHE A 39 -14.46 -3.36 -8.69
CA PHE A 39 -14.26 -1.92 -8.68
C PHE A 39 -14.89 -1.31 -7.43
N GLY A 40 -14.13 -0.43 -6.79
CA GLY A 40 -14.56 0.32 -5.65
C GLY A 40 -13.61 1.49 -5.37
N ASP A 41 -14.14 2.59 -4.85
CA ASP A 41 -13.37 3.78 -4.50
C ASP A 41 -13.66 4.16 -3.05
N LEU A 42 -12.62 4.32 -2.23
CA LEU A 42 -12.75 4.72 -0.83
C LEU A 42 -13.34 6.13 -0.65
N THR A 43 -13.32 6.96 -1.69
CA THR A 43 -13.93 8.29 -1.68
C THR A 43 -15.40 8.29 -2.06
N ASP A 44 -15.94 7.15 -2.51
CA ASP A 44 -17.35 6.97 -2.86
C ASP A 44 -18.04 5.99 -1.93
N THR A 45 -18.96 6.50 -1.10
CA THR A 45 -19.70 5.72 -0.12
C THR A 45 -20.53 4.60 -0.76
N ILE A 46 -21.24 4.90 -1.86
CA ILE A 46 -22.09 3.92 -2.55
C ILE A 46 -21.25 2.80 -3.13
N SER A 47 -20.10 3.13 -3.67
CA SER A 47 -19.14 2.15 -4.20
C SER A 47 -18.67 1.17 -3.13
N VAL A 48 -18.27 1.66 -1.95
CA VAL A 48 -17.85 0.82 -0.82
C VAL A 48 -18.98 -0.02 -0.27
N GLU A 49 -20.18 0.58 -0.09
CA GLU A 49 -21.38 -0.14 0.35
C GLU A 49 -21.73 -1.29 -0.61
N ASN A 50 -21.70 -1.05 -1.92
CA ASN A 50 -21.99 -2.07 -2.92
C ASN A 50 -20.97 -3.22 -2.88
N VAL A 51 -19.69 -2.92 -2.66
CA VAL A 51 -18.67 -3.95 -2.48
C VAL A 51 -19.00 -4.86 -1.30
N VAL A 52 -19.24 -4.30 -0.10
CA VAL A 52 -19.53 -5.10 1.09
C VAL A 52 -20.86 -5.85 0.94
N LYS A 53 -21.91 -5.19 0.44
CA LYS A 53 -23.23 -5.78 0.23
C LYS A 53 -23.22 -6.97 -0.74
N ASN A 54 -22.50 -6.85 -1.85
CA ASN A 54 -22.52 -7.87 -2.91
C ASN A 54 -21.55 -9.02 -2.65
N ILE A 55 -20.42 -8.75 -1.97
CA ILE A 55 -19.38 -9.76 -1.72
C ILE A 55 -19.65 -10.49 -0.40
N GLN A 56 -20.21 -9.81 0.61
CA GLN A 56 -20.40 -10.35 1.97
C GLN A 56 -19.09 -10.95 2.53
N PRO A 57 -17.99 -10.17 2.59
CA PRO A 57 -16.68 -10.71 2.92
C PRO A 57 -16.58 -11.17 4.37
N ASP A 58 -15.91 -12.30 4.62
CA ASP A 58 -15.54 -12.72 5.97
C ASP A 58 -14.40 -11.89 6.54
N TYR A 59 -13.50 -11.43 5.64
CA TYR A 59 -12.37 -10.56 5.96
C TYR A 59 -12.29 -9.40 4.99
N PHE A 60 -12.23 -8.19 5.52
CA PHE A 60 -11.97 -6.98 4.73
C PHE A 60 -10.62 -6.39 5.13
N ILE A 61 -9.61 -6.52 4.25
CA ILE A 61 -8.26 -6.03 4.50
C ILE A 61 -8.05 -4.74 3.71
N ASN A 62 -8.01 -3.60 4.41
CA ASN A 62 -7.81 -2.29 3.80
C ASN A 62 -6.34 -1.88 3.83
N PHE A 63 -5.64 -2.08 2.72
CA PHE A 63 -4.32 -1.50 2.43
C PHE A 63 -4.40 -0.25 1.56
N ALA A 64 -5.57 0.08 1.04
CA ALA A 64 -5.73 1.23 0.17
C ALA A 64 -5.54 2.53 0.96
N ALA A 65 -4.66 3.36 0.46
CA ALA A 65 -4.34 4.66 1.04
C ALA A 65 -3.61 5.54 0.02
N ASN A 66 -3.65 6.84 0.23
CA ASN A 66 -2.63 7.72 -0.31
C ASN A 66 -1.43 7.65 0.62
N SER A 67 -0.40 6.85 0.27
CA SER A 67 0.67 6.42 1.18
C SER A 67 1.98 7.19 1.06
N PHE A 68 2.10 8.06 0.05
CA PHE A 68 3.29 8.90 -0.12
C PHE A 68 3.18 10.14 0.77
N VAL A 69 3.96 10.18 1.86
CA VAL A 69 3.91 11.26 2.88
C VAL A 69 4.12 12.64 2.24
N GLY A 70 5.06 12.76 1.29
CA GLY A 70 5.36 14.03 0.63
C GLY A 70 4.16 14.69 -0.03
N CYS A 71 3.33 13.93 -0.77
CA CYS A 71 2.16 14.48 -1.45
C CYS A 71 1.03 14.92 -0.48
N SER A 72 1.10 14.51 0.79
CA SER A 72 0.08 14.92 1.76
C SER A 72 0.08 16.40 2.07
N TRP A 73 1.20 17.09 1.81
CA TRP A 73 1.31 18.54 1.94
C TRP A 73 0.63 19.29 0.79
N ASP A 74 0.66 18.72 -0.42
CA ASP A 74 0.05 19.30 -1.61
C ASP A 74 -1.46 18.99 -1.69
N MET A 75 -1.89 17.85 -1.15
CA MET A 75 -3.27 17.36 -1.24
C MET A 75 -3.84 16.92 0.12
N PRO A 76 -3.80 17.74 1.18
CA PRO A 76 -4.15 17.29 2.54
C PRO A 76 -5.62 16.86 2.66
N LEU A 77 -6.55 17.52 2.00
CA LEU A 77 -7.98 17.15 2.01
C LEU A 77 -8.22 15.79 1.34
N HIS A 78 -7.59 15.56 0.20
CA HIS A 78 -7.70 14.27 -0.48
C HIS A 78 -7.09 13.12 0.34
N VAL A 79 -5.94 13.35 0.97
CA VAL A 79 -5.30 12.37 1.85
C VAL A 79 -6.20 12.05 3.05
N MET A 80 -6.83 13.07 3.66
CA MET A 80 -7.80 12.89 4.75
C MET A 80 -9.01 12.10 4.28
N ASP A 81 -9.55 12.41 3.12
CA ASP A 81 -10.74 11.75 2.58
C ASP A 81 -10.49 10.27 2.26
N VAL A 82 -9.35 9.94 1.64
CA VAL A 82 -8.99 8.56 1.34
C VAL A 82 -8.63 7.77 2.61
N ASN A 83 -7.73 8.32 3.45
CA ASN A 83 -7.10 7.55 4.53
C ASN A 83 -7.93 7.48 5.81
N ALA A 84 -8.70 8.52 6.13
CA ALA A 84 -9.55 8.57 7.32
C ALA A 84 -11.02 8.31 6.98
N ASN A 85 -11.63 9.15 6.13
CA ASN A 85 -13.03 8.97 5.75
C ASN A 85 -13.25 7.68 4.96
N GLY A 86 -12.28 7.25 4.15
CA GLY A 86 -12.34 5.95 3.46
C GLY A 86 -12.43 4.79 4.44
N VAL A 87 -11.69 4.81 5.54
CA VAL A 87 -11.80 3.83 6.63
C VAL A 87 -13.17 3.90 7.29
N LEU A 88 -13.67 5.11 7.54
CA LEU A 88 -15.01 5.32 8.10
C LEU A 88 -16.10 4.73 7.18
N ARG A 89 -16.03 4.97 5.87
CA ARG A 89 -16.95 4.38 4.89
C ARG A 89 -16.92 2.85 4.91
N CYS A 90 -15.73 2.24 5.02
CA CYS A 90 -15.61 0.78 5.16
C CYS A 90 -16.30 0.28 6.44
N LEU A 91 -16.04 0.93 7.57
CA LEU A 91 -16.65 0.57 8.86
C LEU A 91 -18.17 0.70 8.83
N GLU A 92 -18.71 1.79 8.28
CA GLU A 92 -20.16 1.98 8.10
C GLU A 92 -20.78 0.92 7.17
N ALA A 93 -20.13 0.61 6.05
CA ALA A 93 -20.61 -0.42 5.15
C ALA A 93 -20.61 -1.82 5.81
N ILE A 94 -19.55 -2.15 6.56
CA ILE A 94 -19.44 -3.41 7.29
C ILE A 94 -20.54 -3.47 8.38
N LYS A 95 -20.67 -2.44 9.20
CA LYS A 95 -21.70 -2.35 10.24
C LYS A 95 -23.10 -2.58 9.66
N LYS A 96 -23.37 -2.02 8.49
CA LYS A 96 -24.69 -2.05 7.85
C LYS A 96 -25.02 -3.38 7.15
N PHE A 97 -24.02 -3.98 6.48
CA PHE A 97 -24.29 -5.09 5.56
C PHE A 97 -23.65 -6.42 5.95
N LYS A 98 -22.57 -6.41 6.76
CA LYS A 98 -21.83 -7.62 7.18
C LYS A 98 -21.12 -7.40 8.52
N PRO A 99 -21.86 -7.21 9.63
CA PRO A 99 -21.26 -6.90 10.94
C PRO A 99 -20.30 -7.98 11.46
N GLU A 100 -20.41 -9.23 11.00
CA GLU A 100 -19.50 -10.33 11.36
C GLU A 100 -18.15 -10.28 10.60
N CYS A 101 -18.01 -9.38 9.62
CA CYS A 101 -16.78 -9.23 8.84
C CYS A 101 -15.63 -8.78 9.73
N ARG A 102 -14.50 -9.47 9.62
CA ARG A 102 -13.27 -9.09 10.31
C ARG A 102 -12.54 -8.03 9.50
N PHE A 103 -12.52 -6.80 10.01
CA PHE A 103 -11.93 -5.66 9.34
C PHE A 103 -10.50 -5.40 9.82
N TYR A 104 -9.57 -5.27 8.89
CA TYR A 104 -8.21 -4.81 9.13
C TYR A 104 -7.94 -3.50 8.41
N SER A 105 -7.46 -2.49 9.15
CA SER A 105 -6.99 -1.20 8.61
C SER A 105 -5.48 -1.09 8.73
N ALA A 106 -4.81 -0.80 7.64
CA ALA A 106 -3.37 -0.55 7.63
C ALA A 106 -3.06 0.87 8.15
N GLY A 107 -2.48 0.95 9.33
CA GLY A 107 -1.93 2.17 9.91
C GLY A 107 -0.49 2.43 9.48
N SER A 108 0.19 3.27 10.22
CA SER A 108 1.57 3.67 9.94
C SER A 108 2.29 4.13 11.19
N SER A 109 3.61 3.91 11.28
CA SER A 109 4.48 4.48 12.30
C SER A 109 4.50 6.02 12.30
N GLU A 110 4.12 6.66 11.18
CA GLU A 110 3.93 8.12 11.07
C GLU A 110 2.87 8.68 12.03
N GLN A 111 2.03 7.80 12.62
CA GLN A 111 1.09 8.18 13.68
C GLN A 111 1.81 8.62 14.96
N PHE A 112 2.97 8.07 15.25
CA PHE A 112 3.76 8.45 16.42
C PHE A 112 4.41 9.83 16.27
N GLY A 113 4.84 10.18 15.03
CA GLY A 113 5.42 11.49 14.71
C GLY A 113 6.61 11.85 15.61
N ASP A 114 6.43 12.82 16.50
CA ASP A 114 7.42 13.19 17.52
C ASP A 114 7.41 12.16 18.64
N VAL A 115 8.41 11.27 18.63
CA VAL A 115 8.48 10.14 19.56
C VAL A 115 9.02 10.58 20.93
N ASP A 116 8.33 10.13 22.00
CA ASP A 116 8.72 10.43 23.38
C ASP A 116 9.72 9.38 23.91
N TYR A 117 9.66 8.15 23.39
CA TYR A 117 10.57 7.05 23.77
C TYR A 117 10.65 6.00 22.66
N SER A 118 11.69 5.16 22.71
CA SER A 118 11.93 4.06 21.76
C SER A 118 12.39 2.81 22.52
N PRO A 119 11.93 1.61 22.14
CA PRO A 119 10.97 1.33 21.08
C PRO A 119 9.55 1.80 21.44
N GLN A 120 8.78 2.19 20.41
CA GLN A 120 7.38 2.57 20.59
C GLN A 120 6.52 1.32 20.82
N ASP A 121 5.55 1.45 21.74
CA ASP A 121 4.54 0.46 22.02
C ASP A 121 3.11 1.01 21.80
N ILE A 122 2.11 0.22 22.15
CA ILE A 122 0.69 0.62 21.98
C ILE A 122 0.24 1.74 22.93
N LYS A 123 1.05 2.08 23.93
CA LYS A 123 0.77 3.16 24.90
C LYS A 123 1.44 4.47 24.48
N HIS A 124 2.34 4.40 23.49
CA HIS A 124 3.04 5.60 23.02
C HIS A 124 2.03 6.63 22.48
N PRO A 125 2.13 7.90 22.89
CA PRO A 125 1.23 8.94 22.39
C PRO A 125 1.39 9.16 20.90
N MET A 126 0.30 9.51 20.23
CA MET A 126 0.28 9.83 18.80
C MET A 126 0.47 11.32 18.60
N LYS A 127 1.58 11.73 18.01
CA LYS A 127 1.98 13.13 17.76
C LYS A 127 2.36 13.32 16.29
N PRO A 128 1.42 13.12 15.33
CA PRO A 128 1.72 13.13 13.91
C PRO A 128 2.30 14.46 13.45
N ARG A 129 3.27 14.42 12.51
CA ARG A 129 3.98 15.58 11.97
C ARG A 129 3.62 15.90 10.51
N SER A 130 2.66 15.19 9.95
CA SER A 130 2.23 15.38 8.56
C SER A 130 0.72 15.17 8.42
N PRO A 131 0.07 15.74 7.38
CA PRO A 131 -1.33 15.45 7.08
C PRO A 131 -1.58 13.94 6.89
N TYR A 132 -0.62 13.21 6.31
CA TYR A 132 -0.67 11.76 6.22
C TYR A 132 -0.71 11.09 7.60
N GLY A 133 0.24 11.42 8.49
CA GLY A 133 0.26 10.89 9.86
C GLY A 133 -1.03 11.20 10.61
N ALA A 134 -1.54 12.45 10.50
CA ALA A 134 -2.82 12.86 11.08
C ALA A 134 -4.00 12.04 10.55
N SER A 135 -4.05 11.76 9.24
CA SER A 135 -5.10 10.93 8.64
C SER A 135 -5.08 9.49 9.14
N LYS A 136 -3.88 8.93 9.38
CA LYS A 136 -3.72 7.60 9.95
C LYS A 136 -4.07 7.55 11.44
N CYS A 137 -3.79 8.62 12.22
CA CYS A 137 -4.28 8.77 13.60
C CYS A 137 -5.81 8.80 13.64
N ALA A 138 -6.44 9.58 12.77
CA ALA A 138 -7.91 9.62 12.69
C ALA A 138 -8.48 8.23 12.40
N ALA A 139 -7.93 7.51 11.42
CA ALA A 139 -8.33 6.13 11.10
C ALA A 139 -8.18 5.18 12.30
N HIS A 140 -7.06 5.30 13.06
CA HIS A 140 -6.85 4.51 14.28
C HIS A 140 -7.97 4.72 15.30
N HIS A 141 -8.30 5.96 15.60
CA HIS A 141 -9.37 6.28 16.55
C HIS A 141 -10.74 5.85 16.06
N LEU A 142 -11.04 6.00 14.77
CA LEU A 142 -12.28 5.50 14.18
C LEU A 142 -12.43 3.98 14.34
N VAL A 143 -11.38 3.22 14.02
CA VAL A 143 -11.39 1.76 14.19
C VAL A 143 -11.62 1.37 15.64
N LYS A 144 -10.95 2.07 16.59
CA LYS A 144 -11.16 1.85 18.03
C LYS A 144 -12.59 2.12 18.45
N VAL A 145 -13.16 3.28 18.07
CA VAL A 145 -14.54 3.66 18.41
C VAL A 145 -15.54 2.63 17.87
N TYR A 146 -15.38 2.20 16.61
CA TYR A 146 -16.31 1.22 16.01
C TYR A 146 -16.23 -0.15 16.66
N ARG A 147 -15.04 -0.59 17.04
CA ARG A 147 -14.86 -1.83 17.81
C ARG A 147 -15.53 -1.76 19.18
N GLU A 148 -15.36 -0.65 19.90
CA GLU A 148 -15.86 -0.50 21.28
C GLU A 148 -17.35 -0.17 21.35
N SER A 149 -17.88 0.58 20.36
CA SER A 149 -19.28 1.05 20.40
C SER A 149 -20.25 0.17 19.64
N TYR A 150 -19.79 -0.58 18.64
CA TYR A 150 -20.65 -1.40 17.77
C TYR A 150 -20.28 -2.88 17.78
N ASP A 151 -19.37 -3.30 18.66
CA ASP A 151 -18.89 -4.69 18.78
C ASP A 151 -18.38 -5.29 17.45
N LEU A 152 -17.82 -4.45 16.57
CA LEU A 152 -17.24 -4.92 15.32
C LEU A 152 -15.85 -5.51 15.56
N TYR A 153 -15.56 -6.64 14.93
CA TYR A 153 -14.20 -7.12 14.88
C TYR A 153 -13.35 -6.22 13.94
N ALA A 154 -12.81 -5.15 14.48
CA ALA A 154 -12.03 -4.17 13.73
C ALA A 154 -10.66 -3.94 14.39
N VAL A 155 -9.58 -4.08 13.62
CA VAL A 155 -8.22 -3.87 14.09
C VAL A 155 -7.46 -2.90 13.20
N HIS A 156 -6.56 -2.13 13.81
CA HIS A 156 -5.71 -1.18 13.11
C HIS A 156 -4.25 -1.53 13.38
N GLY A 157 -3.55 -2.01 12.37
CA GLY A 157 -2.15 -2.37 12.48
C GLY A 157 -1.26 -1.14 12.35
N ILE A 158 -0.33 -0.93 13.27
CA ILE A 158 0.67 0.15 13.16
C ILE A 158 1.88 -0.41 12.43
N LEU A 159 1.95 -0.15 11.13
CA LEU A 159 2.99 -0.67 10.26
C LEU A 159 4.20 0.27 10.25
N PHE A 160 5.36 -0.26 10.56
CA PHE A 160 6.64 0.39 10.34
C PHE A 160 7.10 0.19 8.89
N ASN A 161 8.25 0.76 8.52
CA ASN A 161 8.78 0.65 7.17
C ASN A 161 8.96 -0.81 6.78
N HIS A 162 8.40 -1.18 5.65
CA HIS A 162 8.49 -2.51 5.07
C HIS A 162 8.65 -2.38 3.56
N GLU A 163 9.50 -3.20 2.99
CA GLU A 163 9.92 -3.08 1.60
C GLU A 163 9.73 -4.40 0.85
N GLY A 164 9.61 -4.30 -0.47
CA GLY A 164 9.51 -5.45 -1.35
C GLY A 164 9.82 -5.10 -2.79
N THR A 165 9.95 -6.11 -3.63
CA THR A 165 10.32 -5.96 -5.04
C THR A 165 9.30 -5.15 -5.86
N LYS A 166 8.06 -5.05 -5.37
CA LYS A 166 6.96 -4.31 -6.01
C LYS A 166 6.78 -2.88 -5.45
N ARG A 167 7.73 -2.39 -4.62
CA ARG A 167 7.68 -1.03 -4.06
C ARG A 167 7.69 0.04 -5.14
N GLY A 168 6.90 1.10 -4.96
CA GLY A 168 6.84 2.25 -5.87
C GLY A 168 8.18 2.97 -6.00
N GLU A 169 8.42 3.60 -7.14
CA GLU A 169 9.71 4.25 -7.46
C GLU A 169 9.94 5.55 -6.70
N GLU A 170 8.88 6.16 -6.18
CA GLU A 170 8.92 7.36 -5.34
C GLU A 170 9.50 7.13 -3.95
N PHE A 171 9.56 5.87 -3.50
CA PHE A 171 10.09 5.51 -2.18
C PHE A 171 11.61 5.34 -2.17
N VAL A 172 12.22 5.74 -1.06
CA VAL A 172 13.68 5.87 -0.92
C VAL A 172 14.44 4.58 -1.26
N THR A 173 13.98 3.43 -0.79
CA THR A 173 14.63 2.13 -1.02
C THR A 173 14.65 1.78 -2.51
N ARG A 174 13.54 2.00 -3.20
CA ARG A 174 13.47 1.76 -4.65
C ARG A 174 14.32 2.75 -5.44
N LYS A 175 14.37 4.02 -5.04
CA LYS A 175 15.27 5.02 -5.62
C LYS A 175 16.74 4.60 -5.50
N ILE A 176 17.16 4.16 -4.30
CA ILE A 176 18.52 3.70 -4.05
C ILE A 176 18.84 2.48 -4.92
N THR A 177 18.02 1.44 -4.89
CA THR A 177 18.28 0.20 -5.65
C THR A 177 18.36 0.44 -7.16
N LYS A 178 17.47 1.28 -7.71
CA LYS A 178 17.50 1.69 -9.12
C LYS A 178 18.75 2.53 -9.44
N GLY A 179 19.12 3.45 -8.54
CA GLY A 179 20.33 4.27 -8.69
C GLY A 179 21.59 3.40 -8.74
N VAL A 180 21.74 2.47 -7.81
CA VAL A 180 22.87 1.52 -7.78
C VAL A 180 22.92 0.67 -9.05
N ALA A 181 21.78 0.11 -9.48
CA ALA A 181 21.71 -0.68 -10.71
C ALA A 181 22.11 0.13 -11.96
N ARG A 182 21.71 1.41 -12.03
CA ARG A 182 22.08 2.30 -13.13
C ARG A 182 23.59 2.56 -13.14
N ILE A 183 24.17 2.96 -11.99
CA ILE A 183 25.61 3.21 -11.86
C ILE A 183 26.42 1.96 -12.23
N PHE A 184 25.99 0.79 -11.73
CA PHE A 184 26.66 -0.48 -12.06
C PHE A 184 26.65 -0.73 -13.57
N ASN A 185 25.51 -0.58 -14.24
CA ASN A 185 25.39 -0.78 -15.68
C ASN A 185 26.24 0.23 -16.49
N GLU A 186 26.31 1.49 -16.06
CA GLU A 186 27.14 2.52 -16.71
C GLU A 186 28.64 2.17 -16.60
N ILE A 187 29.10 1.75 -15.42
CA ILE A 187 30.48 1.32 -15.20
C ILE A 187 30.81 0.10 -16.07
N PHE A 188 29.97 -0.92 -16.08
CA PHE A 188 30.16 -2.14 -16.85
C PHE A 188 30.16 -1.87 -18.36
N SER A 189 29.28 -1.02 -18.85
CA SER A 189 29.25 -0.63 -20.26
C SER A 189 30.49 0.14 -20.68
N THR A 190 31.00 1.00 -19.80
CA THR A 190 32.20 1.78 -20.05
C THR A 190 33.45 0.88 -20.06
N GLN A 191 33.57 -0.06 -19.13
CA GLN A 191 34.65 -1.04 -19.10
C GLN A 191 34.63 -1.95 -20.34
N LYS A 192 33.48 -2.48 -20.72
CA LYS A 192 33.31 -3.30 -21.92
C LYS A 192 33.73 -2.56 -23.18
N LYS A 193 33.38 -1.28 -23.29
CA LYS A 193 33.77 -0.42 -24.40
C LYS A 193 35.29 -0.17 -24.46
N ARG A 194 35.93 0.03 -23.28
CA ARG A 194 37.39 0.18 -23.17
C ARG A 194 38.12 -1.09 -23.58
N ILE A 195 37.67 -2.26 -23.09
CA ILE A 195 38.25 -3.57 -23.46
C ILE A 195 38.10 -3.82 -24.95
N TYR A 196 36.92 -3.59 -25.52
CA TYR A 196 36.68 -3.75 -26.96
C TYR A 196 37.60 -2.86 -27.81
N ASN A 197 37.75 -1.59 -27.45
CA ASN A 197 38.64 -0.66 -28.17
C ASN A 197 40.12 -1.04 -28.05
N ALA A 198 40.55 -1.55 -26.88
CA ALA A 198 41.92 -2.02 -26.67
C ALA A 198 42.22 -3.26 -27.54
N LEU A 199 41.28 -4.21 -27.61
CA LEU A 199 41.44 -5.39 -28.48
C LEU A 199 41.47 -5.01 -29.96
N LYS A 200 40.61 -4.10 -30.39
CA LYS A 200 40.57 -3.65 -31.78
C LYS A 200 41.85 -2.91 -32.21
N ASN A 201 42.48 -2.18 -31.30
CA ASN A 201 43.72 -1.48 -31.59
C ASN A 201 44.93 -2.44 -31.58
N SER A 202 44.92 -3.51 -30.77
CA SER A 202 45.97 -4.53 -30.76
C SER A 202 46.02 -5.37 -32.04
N ASP A 203 44.87 -5.55 -32.69
CA ASP A 203 44.81 -6.25 -33.99
C ASP A 203 45.23 -5.37 -35.17
N ALA A 204 45.26 -4.03 -34.98
CA ALA A 204 45.70 -3.08 -36.02
C ALA A 204 47.24 -2.88 -36.05
N ASP A 205 47.95 -3.20 -34.97
CA ASP A 205 49.40 -3.10 -34.88
C ASP A 205 50.15 -4.40 -35.25
N SER A 206 49.43 -5.42 -35.76
CA SER A 206 49.96 -6.75 -36.09
C SER A 206 49.91 -7.07 -37.61
N VAL A 207 49.87 -6.01 -38.48
CA VAL A 207 49.95 -6.16 -39.95
C VAL A 207 51.19 -5.44 -40.51
#